data_c8aae8495ac974b61cc7eeadd2de8092
#
_entry.id   c8aae8495ac974b61cc7eeadd2de8092
#
_cell.length_a   1.000
_cell.length_b   1.000
_cell.length_c   1.000
_cell.angle_alpha   90.00
_cell.angle_beta   90.00
_cell.angle_gamma   90.00
#
_symmetry.space_group_name_H-M   'P 1'
#
loop_
_entity.id
_entity.type
_entity.pdbx_description
1 polymer ?
#
loop_
_entity_poly.entity_id
_entity_poly.type
_entity_poly.pdbx_seq_one_letter_code
_entity_poly.pdbx_strand_id
1 'polypeptide(L)'
;DNQGNQYRGSILGGHVGGACDGFLRNVPGFDENKIFLLEVKSANDKRFKELKKIQDYQGWSKTYQWQIHCYMGLFNVDKTMVIVVNKNDSSVYTEIIDFNPSIWEQAQERAERLVFSNKIPDGMSENDWRLKNAPAVYRDVYLGKRLPPSVNCRNCKECKPLSDGSEGDWWCNRSGKALTPQEQRNGCRDHLWRPEMVNADYLPDKSEKDMICYQVGIFEFYNVTADKLGEMKFSSPEMRELSKTNYNFESMKEMFEYRTQFDGEISRVHVMDEDKTPF
;
A
#
# COMPACT_ATOMS: atom_id res chain seq x y z
N ASP A 1 -15.04 18.53 9.21
CA ASP A 1 -15.09 19.02 10.60
C ASP A 1 -15.09 20.56 10.62
N ASN A 2 -15.12 21.15 11.79
CA ASN A 2 -15.13 22.63 11.95
C ASN A 2 -13.82 23.30 11.51
N GLN A 3 -12.80 22.52 11.15
CA GLN A 3 -11.50 22.98 10.65
C GLN A 3 -11.37 22.80 9.13
N GLY A 4 -12.42 22.37 8.46
CA GLY A 4 -12.43 22.11 7.02
C GLY A 4 -11.80 20.77 6.59
N ASN A 5 -11.51 19.87 7.55
CA ASN A 5 -11.00 18.53 7.23
C ASN A 5 -12.17 17.56 7.00
N GLN A 6 -11.96 16.59 6.12
CA GLN A 6 -12.90 15.48 5.98
C GLN A 6 -12.93 14.62 7.25
N TYR A 7 -14.11 14.06 7.56
CA TYR A 7 -14.23 13.07 8.62
C TYR A 7 -13.50 11.79 8.25
N ARG A 8 -12.68 11.28 9.16
CA ARG A 8 -11.89 10.05 8.97
C ARG A 8 -12.32 8.97 9.94
N GLY A 9 -12.43 7.74 9.43
CA GLY A 9 -12.63 6.54 10.23
C GLY A 9 -11.55 5.52 9.90
N SER A 10 -11.21 4.65 10.85
CA SER A 10 -10.22 3.59 10.64
C SER A 10 -10.53 2.34 11.47
N ILE A 11 -9.99 1.21 11.01
CA ILE A 11 -10.02 -0.09 11.68
C ILE A 11 -8.62 -0.72 11.65
N LEU A 12 -8.46 -1.87 12.29
CA LEU A 12 -7.22 -2.66 12.33
C LEU A 12 -6.02 -1.82 12.79
N GLY A 13 -6.18 -1.12 13.93
CA GLY A 13 -5.12 -0.29 14.49
C GLY A 13 -4.73 0.90 13.63
N GLY A 14 -5.62 1.40 12.76
CA GLY A 14 -5.33 2.51 11.85
C GLY A 14 -4.71 2.10 10.50
N HIS A 15 -4.52 0.80 10.25
CA HIS A 15 -3.95 0.32 8.98
C HIS A 15 -4.90 0.45 7.80
N VAL A 16 -6.20 0.45 8.06
CA VAL A 16 -7.25 0.61 7.05
C VAL A 16 -8.17 1.74 7.45
N GLY A 17 -8.30 2.73 6.61
CA GLY A 17 -9.14 3.89 6.89
C GLY A 17 -9.67 4.54 5.63
N GLY A 18 -10.58 5.47 5.83
CA GLY A 18 -11.18 6.26 4.78
C GLY A 18 -11.68 7.61 5.29
N ALA A 19 -11.92 8.51 4.36
CA ALA A 19 -12.52 9.81 4.62
C ALA A 19 -13.77 9.95 3.76
N CYS A 20 -14.90 10.33 4.36
CA CYS A 20 -16.15 10.59 3.65
C CYS A 20 -16.27 12.07 3.29
N ASP A 21 -17.14 12.38 2.31
CA ASP A 21 -17.39 13.77 1.90
C ASP A 21 -18.17 14.55 2.96
N GLY A 22 -18.99 13.89 3.77
CA GLY A 22 -19.71 14.52 4.87
C GLY A 22 -20.83 13.66 5.45
N PHE A 23 -21.64 14.32 6.30
CA PHE A 23 -22.86 13.75 6.86
C PHE A 23 -24.02 14.71 6.65
N LEU A 24 -25.21 14.17 6.48
CA LEU A 24 -26.45 14.92 6.31
C LEU A 24 -27.46 14.58 7.41
N ARG A 25 -28.29 15.56 7.78
CA ARG A 25 -29.50 15.43 8.58
C ARG A 25 -30.66 16.11 7.87
N ASN A 26 -31.86 15.95 8.40
CA ASN A 26 -33.08 16.57 7.88
C ASN A 26 -33.33 16.22 6.39
N VAL A 27 -33.03 14.99 6.00
CA VAL A 27 -33.32 14.49 4.64
C VAL A 27 -34.85 14.32 4.52
N PRO A 28 -35.51 14.99 3.53
CA PRO A 28 -36.94 14.91 3.38
C PRO A 28 -37.46 13.46 3.29
N GLY A 29 -38.51 13.14 4.02
CA GLY A 29 -39.11 11.81 4.08
C GLY A 29 -38.48 10.87 5.12
N PHE A 30 -37.52 11.33 5.90
CA PHE A 30 -36.88 10.58 6.98
C PHE A 30 -36.97 11.35 8.31
N ASP A 31 -36.70 10.63 9.41
CA ASP A 31 -36.59 11.23 10.73
C ASP A 31 -35.54 12.34 10.73
N GLU A 32 -35.82 13.48 11.37
CA GLU A 32 -34.96 14.66 11.39
C GLU A 32 -33.58 14.38 12.03
N ASN A 33 -33.50 13.45 12.97
CA ASN A 33 -32.26 13.05 13.65
C ASN A 33 -31.47 11.98 12.88
N LYS A 34 -32.08 11.40 11.83
CA LYS A 34 -31.41 10.39 11.02
C LYS A 34 -30.18 10.94 10.36
N ILE A 35 -29.05 10.28 10.60
CA ILE A 35 -27.76 10.66 9.97
C ILE A 35 -27.58 9.83 8.72
N PHE A 36 -27.22 10.49 7.62
CA PHE A 36 -26.83 9.89 6.36
C PHE A 36 -25.36 10.22 6.10
N LEU A 37 -24.64 9.25 5.59
CA LEU A 37 -23.34 9.54 4.95
C LEU A 37 -23.61 10.26 3.63
N LEU A 38 -22.79 11.27 3.32
CA LEU A 38 -22.81 11.97 2.03
C LEU A 38 -21.65 11.47 1.18
N GLU A 39 -21.97 11.09 -0.05
CA GLU A 39 -20.99 10.75 -1.07
C GLU A 39 -21.29 11.55 -2.35
N VAL A 40 -20.32 12.35 -2.81
CA VAL A 40 -20.46 13.21 -3.98
C VAL A 40 -19.51 12.76 -5.08
N LYS A 41 -20.04 12.52 -6.26
CA LYS A 41 -19.26 12.16 -7.45
C LYS A 41 -19.53 13.12 -8.59
N SER A 42 -18.55 13.28 -9.45
CA SER A 42 -18.74 13.93 -10.73
C SER A 42 -18.49 12.95 -11.88
N ALA A 43 -19.29 13.03 -12.93
CA ALA A 43 -19.17 12.19 -14.11
C ALA A 43 -19.22 13.02 -15.39
N ASN A 44 -18.57 12.54 -16.46
CA ASN A 44 -18.81 13.09 -17.79
C ASN A 44 -20.19 12.68 -18.31
N ASP A 45 -20.67 13.36 -19.33
CA ASP A 45 -22.02 13.17 -19.88
C ASP A 45 -22.31 11.69 -20.24
N LYS A 46 -21.36 10.99 -20.85
CA LYS A 46 -21.53 9.57 -21.22
C LYS A 46 -21.80 8.69 -19.99
N ARG A 47 -20.95 8.79 -18.98
CA ARG A 47 -21.08 8.00 -17.74
C ARG A 47 -22.30 8.41 -16.92
N PHE A 48 -22.64 9.70 -16.92
CA PHE A 48 -23.84 10.20 -16.24
C PHE A 48 -25.13 9.67 -16.90
N LYS A 49 -25.23 9.70 -18.23
CA LYS A 49 -26.36 9.13 -18.96
C LYS A 49 -26.51 7.62 -18.76
N GLU A 50 -25.40 6.89 -18.66
CA GLU A 50 -25.39 5.48 -18.29
C GLU A 50 -26.04 5.26 -16.92
N LEU A 51 -25.61 6.01 -15.89
CA LEU A 51 -26.19 5.95 -14.54
C LEU A 51 -27.70 6.28 -14.57
N LYS A 52 -28.09 7.35 -15.26
CA LYS A 52 -29.51 7.75 -15.40
C LYS A 52 -30.36 6.67 -16.06
N LYS A 53 -29.78 5.87 -16.95
CA LYS A 53 -30.47 4.75 -17.61
C LYS A 53 -30.62 3.55 -16.69
N ILE A 54 -29.55 3.22 -15.93
CA ILE A 54 -29.51 2.06 -15.02
C ILE A 54 -30.35 2.32 -13.76
N GLN A 55 -30.36 3.56 -13.26
CA GLN A 55 -30.99 3.96 -11.99
C GLN A 55 -30.53 3.12 -10.79
N ASP A 56 -29.24 2.73 -10.81
CA ASP A 56 -28.58 1.91 -9.78
C ASP A 56 -27.11 2.31 -9.67
N TYR A 57 -26.78 3.10 -8.65
CA TYR A 57 -25.42 3.55 -8.39
C TYR A 57 -24.46 2.38 -8.09
N GLN A 58 -24.93 1.37 -7.38
CA GLN A 58 -24.12 0.21 -7.00
C GLN A 58 -23.82 -0.68 -8.21
N GLY A 59 -24.80 -0.85 -9.12
CA GLY A 59 -24.63 -1.55 -10.39
C GLY A 59 -23.78 -0.78 -11.39
N TRP A 60 -23.82 0.58 -11.32
CA TRP A 60 -23.01 1.44 -12.20
C TRP A 60 -21.50 1.31 -11.94
N SER A 61 -21.09 1.08 -10.67
CA SER A 61 -19.69 0.87 -10.33
C SER A 61 -19.50 0.02 -9.07
N LYS A 62 -18.97 -1.18 -9.25
CA LYS A 62 -18.61 -2.06 -8.13
C LYS A 62 -17.62 -1.42 -7.16
N THR A 63 -16.68 -0.63 -7.65
CA THR A 63 -15.73 0.11 -6.78
C THR A 63 -16.47 1.09 -5.88
N TYR A 64 -17.46 1.80 -6.40
CA TYR A 64 -18.24 2.75 -5.61
C TYR A 64 -19.18 2.04 -4.65
N GLN A 65 -19.73 0.90 -5.02
CA GLN A 65 -20.50 0.05 -4.11
C GLN A 65 -19.65 -0.30 -2.87
N TRP A 66 -18.46 -0.84 -3.07
CA TRP A 66 -17.56 -1.17 -1.95
C TRP A 66 -17.20 0.05 -1.12
N GLN A 67 -16.89 1.18 -1.75
CA GLN A 67 -16.50 2.42 -1.09
C GLN A 67 -17.58 2.90 -0.10
N ILE A 68 -18.84 2.99 -0.53
CA ILE A 68 -19.92 3.49 0.33
C ILE A 68 -20.21 2.55 1.50
N HIS A 69 -20.18 1.22 1.28
CA HIS A 69 -20.40 0.27 2.37
C HIS A 69 -19.24 0.23 3.35
N CYS A 70 -18.00 0.40 2.88
CA CYS A 70 -16.84 0.58 3.76
C CYS A 70 -16.99 1.84 4.61
N TYR A 71 -17.42 2.96 4.03
CA TYR A 71 -17.62 4.20 4.80
C TYR A 71 -18.79 4.05 5.79
N MET A 72 -19.92 3.48 5.38
CA MET A 72 -21.01 3.21 6.30
C MET A 72 -20.58 2.35 7.49
N GLY A 73 -19.79 1.30 7.24
CA GLY A 73 -19.22 0.46 8.29
C GLY A 73 -18.24 1.19 9.20
N LEU A 74 -17.31 1.97 8.63
CA LEU A 74 -16.33 2.76 9.40
C LEU A 74 -16.98 3.79 10.32
N PHE A 75 -18.09 4.41 9.89
CA PHE A 75 -18.76 5.47 10.64
C PHE A 75 -20.03 5.00 11.38
N ASN A 76 -20.35 3.72 11.29
CA ASN A 76 -21.57 3.13 11.88
C ASN A 76 -22.84 3.89 11.47
N VAL A 77 -23.00 4.10 10.17
CA VAL A 77 -24.16 4.77 9.56
C VAL A 77 -24.85 3.79 8.62
N ASP A 78 -26.18 3.72 8.68
CA ASP A 78 -26.96 2.73 7.95
C ASP A 78 -27.52 3.20 6.60
N LYS A 79 -27.30 4.48 6.24
CA LYS A 79 -27.74 5.05 4.95
C LYS A 79 -26.73 6.01 4.39
N THR A 80 -26.56 5.94 3.06
CA THR A 80 -25.77 6.92 2.30
C THR A 80 -26.69 7.65 1.32
N MET A 81 -26.58 8.99 1.28
CA MET A 81 -27.09 9.79 0.16
C MET A 81 -25.95 10.00 -0.84
N VAL A 82 -26.14 9.45 -2.03
CA VAL A 82 -25.22 9.65 -3.15
C VAL A 82 -25.72 10.81 -4.01
N ILE A 83 -24.81 11.71 -4.38
CA ILE A 83 -25.05 12.80 -5.31
C ILE A 83 -24.04 12.68 -6.45
N VAL A 84 -24.51 12.51 -7.68
CA VAL A 84 -23.65 12.49 -8.86
C VAL A 84 -23.97 13.69 -9.76
N VAL A 85 -22.95 14.48 -10.07
CA VAL A 85 -23.08 15.69 -10.89
C VAL A 85 -22.51 15.44 -12.28
N ASN A 86 -23.27 15.76 -13.30
CA ASN A 86 -22.80 15.79 -14.69
C ASN A 86 -21.91 17.03 -14.91
N LYS A 87 -20.64 16.82 -15.26
CA LYS A 87 -19.68 17.90 -15.50
C LYS A 87 -20.01 18.79 -16.69
N ASN A 88 -20.86 18.31 -17.62
CA ASN A 88 -21.14 18.98 -18.87
C ASN A 88 -22.30 19.99 -18.78
N ASP A 89 -23.32 19.68 -17.95
CA ASP A 89 -24.55 20.46 -17.89
C ASP A 89 -25.04 20.73 -16.44
N SER A 90 -24.27 20.27 -15.44
CA SER A 90 -24.59 20.38 -14.02
C SER A 90 -25.87 19.64 -13.59
N SER A 91 -26.44 18.78 -14.42
CA SER A 91 -27.56 17.95 -14.00
C SER A 91 -27.14 16.99 -12.88
N VAL A 92 -28.09 16.63 -12.02
CA VAL A 92 -27.86 15.89 -10.79
C VAL A 92 -28.66 14.58 -10.80
N TYR A 93 -28.01 13.54 -10.28
CA TYR A 93 -28.65 12.29 -9.91
C TYR A 93 -28.47 12.07 -8.41
N THR A 94 -29.50 11.65 -7.72
CA THR A 94 -29.46 11.33 -6.29
C THR A 94 -30.06 9.96 -6.03
N GLU A 95 -29.46 9.22 -5.10
CA GLU A 95 -29.94 7.91 -4.65
C GLU A 95 -29.65 7.74 -3.17
N ILE A 96 -30.57 7.10 -2.45
CA ILE A 96 -30.35 6.69 -1.05
C ILE A 96 -30.10 5.20 -1.03
N ILE A 97 -29.00 4.80 -0.41
CA ILE A 97 -28.52 3.42 -0.37
C ILE A 97 -28.48 2.95 1.07
N ASP A 98 -29.09 1.81 1.32
CA ASP A 98 -29.07 1.14 2.61
C ASP A 98 -27.76 0.36 2.81
N PHE A 99 -27.28 0.31 4.05
CA PHE A 99 -26.09 -0.44 4.43
C PHE A 99 -26.29 -1.95 4.21
N ASN A 100 -25.30 -2.58 3.60
CA ASN A 100 -25.23 -4.02 3.47
C ASN A 100 -24.10 -4.57 4.35
N PRO A 101 -24.44 -5.19 5.52
CA PRO A 101 -23.45 -5.74 6.44
C PRO A 101 -22.52 -6.77 5.80
N SER A 102 -23.03 -7.60 4.87
CA SER A 102 -22.24 -8.65 4.23
C SER A 102 -21.11 -8.08 3.37
N ILE A 103 -21.32 -6.93 2.70
CA ILE A 103 -20.24 -6.26 1.94
C ILE A 103 -19.18 -5.73 2.90
N TRP A 104 -19.59 -5.17 4.03
CA TRP A 104 -18.70 -4.67 5.06
C TRP A 104 -17.86 -5.79 5.70
N GLU A 105 -18.49 -6.90 6.09
CA GLU A 105 -17.82 -8.08 6.62
C GLU A 105 -16.75 -8.60 5.66
N GLN A 106 -17.09 -8.78 4.38
CA GLN A 106 -16.14 -9.18 3.36
C GLN A 106 -14.98 -8.17 3.20
N ALA A 107 -15.27 -6.86 3.32
CA ALA A 107 -14.25 -5.82 3.27
C ALA A 107 -13.29 -5.92 4.46
N GLN A 108 -13.82 -6.15 5.67
CA GLN A 108 -13.01 -6.33 6.88
C GLN A 108 -12.12 -7.58 6.80
N GLU A 109 -12.67 -8.73 6.42
CA GLU A 109 -11.91 -9.97 6.24
C GLU A 109 -10.77 -9.80 5.21
N ARG A 110 -11.08 -9.14 4.09
CA ARG A 110 -10.06 -8.85 3.07
C ARG A 110 -9.00 -7.91 3.60
N ALA A 111 -9.39 -6.87 4.32
CA ALA A 111 -8.48 -5.89 4.93
C ALA A 111 -7.54 -6.56 5.94
N GLU A 112 -8.07 -7.40 6.81
CA GLU A 112 -7.30 -8.15 7.81
C GLU A 112 -6.26 -9.05 7.15
N ARG A 113 -6.67 -9.82 6.13
CA ARG A 113 -5.73 -10.64 5.36
C ARG A 113 -4.62 -9.81 4.70
N LEU A 114 -4.95 -8.64 4.15
CA LEU A 114 -3.95 -7.78 3.48
C LEU A 114 -2.97 -7.14 4.47
N VAL A 115 -3.44 -6.77 5.65
CA VAL A 115 -2.60 -6.12 6.66
C VAL A 115 -1.68 -7.11 7.36
N PHE A 116 -2.19 -8.29 7.75
CA PHE A 116 -1.47 -9.24 8.60
C PHE A 116 -0.92 -10.48 7.88
N SER A 117 -1.15 -10.61 6.57
CA SER A 117 -0.59 -11.72 5.80
C SER A 117 0.92 -11.56 5.60
N ASN A 118 1.63 -12.68 5.68
CA ASN A 118 3.03 -12.76 5.24
C ASN A 118 3.16 -13.04 3.73
N LYS A 119 2.04 -13.22 3.03
CA LYS A 119 2.04 -13.48 1.59
C LYS A 119 1.65 -12.21 0.84
N ILE A 120 2.39 -11.89 -0.21
CA ILE A 120 1.99 -10.89 -1.17
C ILE A 120 0.69 -11.39 -1.83
N PRO A 121 -0.40 -10.59 -1.83
CA PRO A 121 -1.64 -11.01 -2.47
C PRO A 121 -1.47 -11.11 -3.99
N ASP A 122 -2.31 -11.95 -4.60
CA ASP A 122 -2.38 -12.06 -6.05
C ASP A 122 -2.60 -10.69 -6.70
N GLY A 123 -1.74 -10.38 -7.64
CA GLY A 123 -1.74 -9.10 -8.32
C GLY A 123 -2.78 -9.02 -9.45
N MET A 124 -2.88 -7.84 -10.04
CA MET A 124 -3.58 -7.65 -11.31
C MET A 124 -2.86 -8.42 -12.43
N SER A 125 -3.60 -8.83 -13.44
CA SER A 125 -3.00 -9.37 -14.66
C SER A 125 -2.01 -8.36 -15.26
N GLU A 126 -0.89 -8.83 -15.82
CA GLU A 126 0.08 -8.01 -16.55
C GLU A 126 -0.57 -7.22 -17.71
N ASN A 127 -1.71 -7.71 -18.20
CA ASN A 127 -2.51 -7.08 -19.24
C ASN A 127 -3.50 -6.02 -18.74
N ASP A 128 -3.63 -5.83 -17.40
CA ASP A 128 -4.49 -4.78 -16.85
C ASP A 128 -4.02 -3.39 -17.32
N TRP A 129 -4.96 -2.58 -17.79
CA TRP A 129 -4.66 -1.26 -18.33
C TRP A 129 -4.00 -0.31 -17.31
N ARG A 130 -4.32 -0.49 -16.02
CA ARG A 130 -3.73 0.30 -14.92
C ARG A 130 -2.24 -0.01 -14.80
N LEU A 131 -1.86 -1.28 -14.89
CA LEU A 131 -0.47 -1.71 -14.82
C LEU A 131 0.30 -1.31 -16.09
N LYS A 132 -0.32 -1.44 -17.28
CA LYS A 132 0.29 -1.01 -18.55
C LYS A 132 0.61 0.48 -18.59
N ASN A 133 -0.23 1.31 -17.96
CA ASN A 133 -0.06 2.76 -17.92
C ASN A 133 0.72 3.24 -16.67
N ALA A 134 1.10 2.36 -15.76
CA ALA A 134 1.93 2.72 -14.63
C ALA A 134 3.37 3.05 -15.07
N PRO A 135 4.05 4.01 -14.43
CA PRO A 135 5.48 4.21 -14.64
C PRO A 135 6.26 2.90 -14.48
N ALA A 136 7.31 2.72 -15.29
CA ALA A 136 8.08 1.47 -15.34
C ALA A 136 8.59 1.02 -13.96
N VAL A 137 9.05 1.96 -13.14
CA VAL A 137 9.53 1.67 -11.79
C VAL A 137 8.47 1.01 -10.92
N TYR A 138 7.24 1.52 -10.91
CA TYR A 138 6.14 0.94 -10.11
C TYR A 138 5.66 -0.39 -10.70
N ARG A 139 5.61 -0.49 -12.02
CA ARG A 139 5.26 -1.74 -12.70
C ARG A 139 6.23 -2.86 -12.38
N ASP A 140 7.53 -2.58 -12.44
CA ASP A 140 8.56 -3.59 -12.18
C ASP A 140 8.59 -4.03 -10.72
N VAL A 141 8.36 -3.11 -9.77
CA VAL A 141 8.17 -3.46 -8.36
C VAL A 141 6.91 -4.31 -8.17
N TYR A 142 5.79 -3.91 -8.79
CA TYR A 142 4.53 -4.64 -8.71
C TYR A 142 4.65 -6.08 -9.26
N LEU A 143 5.41 -6.26 -10.34
CA LEU A 143 5.66 -7.56 -10.95
C LEU A 143 6.77 -8.37 -10.24
N GLY A 144 7.31 -7.88 -9.13
CA GLY A 144 8.40 -8.53 -8.40
C GLY A 144 9.74 -8.55 -9.13
N LYS A 145 9.90 -7.75 -10.22
CA LYS A 145 11.14 -7.70 -11.01
C LYS A 145 12.24 -6.88 -10.34
N ARG A 146 11.89 -6.03 -9.41
CA ARG A 146 12.84 -5.24 -8.60
C ARG A 146 12.25 -4.88 -7.24
N LEU A 147 13.14 -4.59 -6.30
CA LEU A 147 12.74 -4.14 -4.97
C LEU A 147 12.17 -2.70 -4.99
N PRO A 148 11.31 -2.35 -4.02
CA PRO A 148 10.78 -1.00 -3.87
C PRO A 148 11.88 0.08 -3.81
N PRO A 149 11.59 1.31 -4.26
CA PRO A 149 12.58 2.39 -4.30
C PRO A 149 13.06 2.85 -2.92
N SER A 150 12.29 2.62 -1.86
CA SER A 150 12.65 3.01 -0.50
C SER A 150 12.90 1.79 0.40
N VAL A 151 13.99 1.84 1.16
CA VAL A 151 14.28 0.92 2.26
C VAL A 151 13.63 1.49 3.52
N ASN A 152 12.61 0.83 4.05
CA ASN A 152 11.86 1.31 5.22
C ASN A 152 11.33 0.15 6.07
N CYS A 153 10.81 0.44 7.27
CA CYS A 153 10.39 -0.60 8.20
C CYS A 153 9.20 -1.43 7.70
N ARG A 154 8.37 -0.91 6.79
CA ARG A 154 7.21 -1.63 6.26
C ARG A 154 7.59 -2.75 5.29
N ASN A 155 8.80 -2.70 4.74
CA ASN A 155 9.36 -3.77 3.90
C ASN A 155 10.49 -4.56 4.58
N CYS A 156 10.69 -4.32 5.88
CA CYS A 156 11.68 -5.02 6.70
C CYS A 156 11.12 -6.34 7.27
N LYS A 157 11.92 -7.40 7.24
CA LYS A 157 11.62 -8.71 7.84
C LYS A 157 11.32 -8.61 9.35
N GLU A 158 12.03 -7.71 10.05
CA GLU A 158 11.93 -7.56 11.51
C GLU A 158 10.71 -6.75 11.96
N CYS A 159 9.92 -6.21 11.05
CA CYS A 159 8.79 -5.35 11.37
C CYS A 159 7.46 -6.00 11.02
N LYS A 160 6.47 -5.81 11.89
CA LYS A 160 5.10 -6.29 11.71
C LYS A 160 4.09 -5.23 12.09
N PRO A 161 2.91 -5.17 11.43
CA PRO A 161 1.84 -4.26 11.82
C PRO A 161 1.27 -4.63 13.20
N LEU A 162 0.83 -3.62 13.95
CA LEU A 162 0.11 -3.77 15.21
C LEU A 162 -1.40 -3.58 14.98
N SER A 163 -2.21 -4.44 15.61
CA SER A 163 -3.68 -4.38 15.49
C SER A 163 -4.34 -3.44 16.50
N ASP A 164 -3.63 -3.07 17.55
CA ASP A 164 -4.10 -2.30 18.71
C ASP A 164 -3.67 -0.83 18.73
N GLY A 165 -2.96 -0.38 17.68
CA GLY A 165 -2.61 1.02 17.47
C GLY A 165 -3.77 1.86 16.93
N SER A 166 -3.51 3.12 16.61
CA SER A 166 -4.49 4.06 16.03
C SER A 166 -4.05 4.69 14.70
N GLU A 167 -2.74 4.72 14.44
CA GLU A 167 -2.10 5.44 13.33
C GLU A 167 -1.45 4.51 12.30
N GLY A 168 -1.81 3.22 12.31
CA GLY A 168 -1.14 2.21 11.49
C GLY A 168 0.26 1.90 12.06
N ASP A 169 0.32 1.64 13.35
CA ASP A 169 1.56 1.41 14.08
C ASP A 169 2.21 0.09 13.70
N TRP A 170 3.53 0.06 13.76
CA TRP A 170 4.34 -1.11 13.49
C TRP A 170 5.26 -1.44 14.65
N TRP A 171 5.47 -2.71 14.90
CA TRP A 171 6.41 -3.22 15.87
C TRP A 171 7.72 -3.64 15.21
N CYS A 172 8.85 -3.29 15.81
CA CYS A 172 10.15 -3.78 15.39
C CYS A 172 10.66 -4.86 16.35
N ASN A 173 10.81 -6.08 15.89
CA ASN A 173 11.32 -7.19 16.72
C ASN A 173 12.77 -6.96 17.15
N ARG A 174 13.58 -6.26 16.35
CA ARG A 174 14.99 -5.98 16.65
C ARG A 174 15.14 -4.97 17.77
N SER A 175 14.42 -3.85 17.72
CA SER A 175 14.47 -2.80 18.74
C SER A 175 13.54 -3.05 19.93
N GLY A 176 12.60 -4.00 19.81
CA GLY A 176 11.63 -4.34 20.85
C GLY A 176 10.67 -3.20 21.18
N LYS A 177 10.27 -2.40 20.19
CA LYS A 177 9.37 -1.26 20.39
C LYS A 177 8.41 -1.02 19.23
N ALA A 178 7.32 -0.32 19.50
CA ALA A 178 6.47 0.28 18.48
C ALA A 178 7.22 1.43 17.79
N LEU A 179 7.00 1.56 16.48
CA LEU A 179 7.66 2.54 15.62
C LEU A 179 6.70 3.68 15.27
N THR A 180 7.15 4.90 15.46
CA THR A 180 6.45 6.08 14.95
C THR A 180 6.37 6.07 13.42
N PRO A 181 5.41 6.78 12.80
CA PRO A 181 5.33 6.89 11.34
C PRO A 181 6.62 7.43 10.70
N GLN A 182 7.36 8.28 11.40
CA GLN A 182 8.66 8.79 10.91
C GLN A 182 9.74 7.71 10.93
N GLU A 183 9.87 6.96 12.05
CA GLU A 183 10.79 5.83 12.13
C GLU A 183 10.50 4.76 11.10
N GLN A 184 9.20 4.47 10.85
CA GLN A 184 8.79 3.52 9.82
C GLN A 184 9.29 3.95 8.43
N ARG A 185 9.20 5.24 8.08
CA ARG A 185 9.64 5.77 6.78
C ARG A 185 11.16 5.81 6.62
N ASN A 186 11.87 6.14 7.68
CA ASN A 186 13.33 6.30 7.64
C ASN A 186 14.07 4.96 7.50
N GLY A 187 13.48 3.86 8.01
CA GLY A 187 14.19 2.60 8.14
C GLY A 187 15.37 2.69 9.10
N CYS A 188 16.27 1.71 9.05
CA CYS A 188 17.50 1.69 9.82
C CYS A 188 18.63 0.97 9.06
N ARG A 189 19.87 1.03 9.59
CA ARG A 189 21.03 0.34 9.01
C ARG A 189 20.97 -1.19 9.11
N ASP A 190 20.12 -1.71 10.03
CA ASP A 190 19.94 -3.15 10.26
C ASP A 190 18.74 -3.71 9.48
N HIS A 191 18.26 -2.97 8.50
CA HIS A 191 17.16 -3.40 7.66
C HIS A 191 17.53 -4.66 6.87
N LEU A 192 16.60 -5.63 6.87
CA LEU A 192 16.65 -6.83 6.05
C LEU A 192 15.36 -6.92 5.25
N TRP A 193 15.48 -7.11 3.94
CA TRP A 193 14.32 -7.26 3.07
C TRP A 193 13.46 -8.47 3.48
N ARG A 194 12.16 -8.33 3.38
CA ARG A 194 11.25 -9.49 3.50
C ARG A 194 11.56 -10.46 2.36
N PRO A 195 11.80 -11.76 2.66
CA PRO A 195 12.16 -12.75 1.63
C PRO A 195 11.17 -12.79 0.47
N GLU A 196 9.88 -12.60 0.75
CA GLU A 196 8.80 -12.65 -0.25
C GLU A 196 8.88 -11.53 -1.29
N MET A 197 9.67 -10.49 -1.03
CA MET A 197 9.87 -9.34 -1.95
C MET A 197 11.09 -9.50 -2.84
N VAL A 198 12.01 -10.41 -2.51
CA VAL A 198 13.25 -10.61 -3.24
C VAL A 198 13.04 -11.65 -4.35
N ASN A 199 13.34 -11.28 -5.59
CA ASN A 199 13.22 -12.15 -6.74
C ASN A 199 14.44 -13.10 -6.83
N ALA A 200 14.61 -13.95 -5.81
CA ALA A 200 15.63 -14.98 -5.71
C ALA A 200 15.13 -16.08 -4.76
N ASP A 201 15.71 -17.26 -4.86
CA ASP A 201 15.33 -18.39 -4.00
C ASP A 201 15.81 -18.13 -2.58
N TYR A 202 14.88 -18.06 -1.63
CA TYR A 202 15.17 -17.88 -0.21
C TYR A 202 15.65 -19.20 0.41
N LEU A 203 16.80 -19.19 1.09
CA LEU A 203 17.38 -20.35 1.76
C LEU A 203 17.29 -20.21 3.29
N PRO A 204 16.18 -20.67 3.92
CA PRO A 204 15.98 -20.50 5.37
C PRO A 204 17.03 -21.21 6.21
N ASP A 205 17.48 -22.39 5.80
CA ASP A 205 18.46 -23.22 6.53
C ASP A 205 19.87 -22.61 6.57
N LYS A 206 20.15 -21.65 5.66
CA LYS A 206 21.41 -20.88 5.60
C LYS A 206 21.26 -19.45 6.10
N SER A 207 20.08 -19.10 6.61
CA SER A 207 19.77 -17.76 7.10
C SER A 207 19.88 -17.68 8.61
N GLU A 208 20.34 -16.54 9.11
CA GLU A 208 20.48 -16.24 10.53
C GLU A 208 19.72 -14.95 10.88
N LYS A 209 19.77 -14.55 12.17
CA LYS A 209 19.08 -13.34 12.66
C LYS A 209 19.44 -12.09 11.86
N ASP A 210 20.74 -11.90 11.56
CA ASP A 210 21.28 -10.69 10.94
C ASP A 210 21.68 -10.88 9.47
N MET A 211 21.31 -12.02 8.89
CA MET A 211 21.72 -12.43 7.56
C MET A 211 20.68 -13.33 6.91
N ILE A 212 20.19 -12.96 5.75
CA ILE A 212 19.24 -13.74 4.95
C ILE A 212 19.94 -14.22 3.69
N CYS A 213 19.97 -15.56 3.50
CA CYS A 213 20.58 -16.19 2.34
C CYS A 213 19.59 -16.33 1.19
N TYR A 214 20.07 -16.00 -0.01
CA TYR A 214 19.36 -16.15 -1.26
C TYR A 214 20.22 -16.88 -2.28
N GLN A 215 19.58 -17.47 -3.29
CA GLN A 215 20.25 -18.15 -4.40
C GLN A 215 19.68 -17.71 -5.74
N VAL A 216 20.56 -17.46 -6.71
CA VAL A 216 20.22 -17.29 -8.13
C VAL A 216 21.13 -18.22 -8.96
N GLY A 217 20.54 -19.19 -9.63
CA GLY A 217 21.30 -20.23 -10.31
C GLY A 217 22.19 -21.03 -9.34
N ILE A 218 23.50 -20.96 -9.52
CA ILE A 218 24.47 -21.65 -8.64
C ILE A 218 25.09 -20.71 -7.58
N PHE A 219 24.75 -19.43 -7.60
CA PHE A 219 25.36 -18.42 -6.73
C PHE A 219 24.51 -18.14 -5.52
N GLU A 220 25.14 -18.19 -4.34
CA GLU A 220 24.55 -17.79 -3.08
C GLU A 220 25.03 -16.40 -2.70
N PHE A 221 24.14 -15.59 -2.15
CA PHE A 221 24.41 -14.26 -1.65
C PHE A 221 23.51 -13.92 -0.46
N TYR A 222 23.86 -12.88 0.28
CA TYR A 222 23.21 -12.58 1.54
C TYR A 222 22.77 -11.11 1.62
N ASN A 223 21.56 -10.87 2.07
CA ASN A 223 21.15 -9.58 2.60
C ASN A 223 21.51 -9.54 4.10
N VAL A 224 22.31 -8.57 4.49
CA VAL A 224 22.90 -8.49 5.85
C VAL A 224 22.68 -7.11 6.47
N THR A 225 22.79 -7.06 7.81
CA THR A 225 22.92 -5.80 8.56
C THR A 225 24.25 -5.11 8.25
N ALA A 226 24.33 -3.79 8.48
CA ALA A 226 25.49 -3.01 8.06
C ALA A 226 26.83 -3.44 8.69
N ASP A 227 26.79 -4.08 9.86
CA ASP A 227 27.97 -4.61 10.56
C ASP A 227 28.46 -5.96 10.02
N LYS A 228 27.72 -6.60 9.12
CA LYS A 228 28.00 -7.93 8.54
C LYS A 228 28.40 -7.90 7.06
N LEU A 229 28.66 -6.71 6.51
CA LEU A 229 29.07 -6.56 5.11
C LEU A 229 30.32 -7.38 4.78
N GLY A 230 30.41 -7.90 3.56
CA GLY A 230 31.53 -8.74 3.12
C GLY A 230 31.36 -9.20 1.68
N GLU A 231 32.19 -10.12 1.24
CA GLU A 231 32.05 -10.76 -0.05
C GLU A 231 30.70 -11.50 -0.13
N MET A 232 29.95 -11.31 -1.23
CA MET A 232 28.58 -11.82 -1.44
C MET A 232 27.57 -11.48 -0.31
N LYS A 233 27.87 -10.46 0.52
CA LYS A 233 27.05 -9.97 1.60
C LYS A 233 26.73 -8.50 1.39
N PHE A 234 25.46 -8.19 1.18
CA PHE A 234 24.97 -6.89 0.72
C PHE A 234 23.98 -6.28 1.70
N SER A 235 24.11 -4.98 1.95
CA SER A 235 23.13 -4.20 2.67
C SER A 235 21.81 -4.10 1.90
N SER A 236 20.74 -3.71 2.55
CA SER A 236 19.44 -3.56 1.89
C SER A 236 19.41 -2.50 0.78
N PRO A 237 20.10 -1.35 0.88
CA PRO A 237 20.29 -0.45 -0.25
C PRO A 237 21.02 -1.08 -1.45
N GLU A 238 22.09 -1.84 -1.20
CA GLU A 238 22.82 -2.56 -2.25
C GLU A 238 21.95 -3.63 -2.91
N MET A 239 21.22 -4.42 -2.12
CA MET A 239 20.25 -5.40 -2.62
C MET A 239 19.21 -4.77 -3.55
N ARG A 240 18.75 -3.55 -3.23
CA ARG A 240 17.84 -2.81 -4.09
C ARG A 240 18.48 -2.47 -5.45
N GLU A 241 19.72 -2.01 -5.47
CA GLU A 241 20.42 -1.73 -6.72
C GLU A 241 20.64 -3.03 -7.52
N LEU A 242 21.10 -4.10 -6.88
CA LEU A 242 21.29 -5.39 -7.51
C LEU A 242 19.99 -6.00 -8.07
N SER A 243 18.85 -5.69 -7.49
CA SER A 243 17.55 -6.15 -8.01
C SER A 243 17.25 -5.65 -9.43
N LYS A 244 17.82 -4.50 -9.84
CA LYS A 244 17.68 -3.95 -11.19
C LYS A 244 18.35 -4.83 -12.25
N THR A 245 19.34 -5.59 -11.86
CA THR A 245 20.09 -6.54 -12.70
C THR A 245 19.68 -7.99 -12.48
N ASN A 246 18.58 -8.20 -11.77
CA ASN A 246 18.10 -9.52 -11.38
C ASN A 246 19.16 -10.34 -10.63
N TYR A 247 19.93 -9.69 -9.78
CA TYR A 247 20.99 -10.30 -8.96
C TYR A 247 22.01 -11.11 -9.76
N ASN A 248 22.42 -10.65 -10.96
CA ASN A 248 23.43 -11.36 -11.72
C ASN A 248 24.82 -11.26 -11.04
N PHE A 249 25.64 -12.27 -11.27
CA PHE A 249 26.92 -12.44 -10.58
C PHE A 249 27.89 -11.29 -10.86
N GLU A 250 27.97 -10.81 -12.11
CA GLU A 250 28.89 -9.73 -12.47
C GLU A 250 28.55 -8.43 -11.71
N SER A 251 27.26 -8.07 -11.65
CA SER A 251 26.84 -6.91 -10.87
C SER A 251 27.09 -7.06 -9.37
N MET A 252 26.94 -8.25 -8.80
CA MET A 252 27.29 -8.53 -7.40
C MET A 252 28.80 -8.37 -7.16
N LYS A 253 29.63 -8.86 -8.08
CA LYS A 253 31.08 -8.73 -8.02
C LYS A 253 31.52 -7.26 -8.14
N GLU A 254 31.00 -6.53 -9.12
CA GLU A 254 31.24 -5.09 -9.29
C GLU A 254 30.86 -4.30 -8.04
N MET A 255 29.73 -4.57 -7.42
CA MET A 255 29.28 -3.93 -6.20
C MET A 255 30.25 -4.18 -5.03
N PHE A 256 30.75 -5.40 -4.88
CA PHE A 256 31.73 -5.75 -3.86
C PHE A 256 33.09 -5.08 -4.12
N GLU A 257 33.57 -5.09 -5.35
CA GLU A 257 34.83 -4.45 -5.75
C GLU A 257 34.77 -2.93 -5.52
N TYR A 258 33.67 -2.28 -5.91
CA TYR A 258 33.46 -0.85 -5.68
C TYR A 258 33.51 -0.50 -4.19
N ARG A 259 32.81 -1.24 -3.34
CA ARG A 259 32.83 -1.02 -1.90
C ARG A 259 34.23 -1.18 -1.30
N THR A 260 34.99 -2.18 -1.74
CA THR A 260 36.36 -2.45 -1.28
C THR A 260 37.31 -1.35 -1.70
N GLN A 261 37.18 -0.83 -2.91
CA GLN A 261 38.05 0.21 -3.45
C GLN A 261 37.88 1.57 -2.75
N PHE A 262 36.65 1.91 -2.36
CA PHE A 262 36.35 3.25 -1.85
C PHE A 262 36.22 3.30 -0.33
N ASP A 263 36.54 2.22 0.39
CA ASP A 263 36.47 2.09 1.86
C ASP A 263 35.21 2.73 2.45
N GLY A 264 34.10 2.63 1.71
CA GLY A 264 32.89 3.36 1.91
C GLY A 264 31.68 2.46 2.00
N GLU A 265 31.00 2.54 3.13
CA GLU A 265 29.62 2.13 3.23
C GLU A 265 28.83 2.94 2.17
N ILE A 266 28.16 2.27 1.23
CA ILE A 266 27.13 2.91 0.40
C ILE A 266 25.95 3.20 1.35
N SER A 267 26.17 4.14 2.27
CA SER A 267 25.20 4.48 3.31
C SER A 267 24.02 5.30 2.75
N ARG A 268 24.21 5.91 1.58
CA ARG A 268 23.16 6.62 0.82
C ARG A 268 23.54 6.58 -0.66
N VAL A 269 22.95 5.67 -1.40
CA VAL A 269 22.71 5.98 -2.79
C VAL A 269 21.77 7.18 -2.77
N HIS A 270 22.28 8.37 -3.05
CA HIS A 270 21.43 9.46 -3.45
C HIS A 270 20.68 8.95 -4.66
N VAL A 271 19.41 8.67 -4.48
CA VAL A 271 18.48 8.59 -5.58
C VAL A 271 18.61 9.96 -6.25
N MET A 272 19.32 10.03 -7.36
CA MET A 272 19.25 11.18 -8.23
C MET A 272 17.76 11.39 -8.46
N ASP A 273 17.29 12.59 -8.24
CA ASP A 273 15.90 13.03 -8.27
C ASP A 273 15.19 12.78 -9.61
N GLU A 274 15.15 11.54 -10.09
CA GLU A 274 14.31 11.13 -11.21
C GLU A 274 12.83 11.01 -10.82
N ASP A 275 12.52 11.06 -9.50
CA ASP A 275 11.17 10.96 -8.97
C ASP A 275 10.55 12.31 -8.51
N LYS A 276 11.12 13.45 -8.93
CA LYS A 276 10.43 14.73 -8.82
C LYS A 276 9.44 14.91 -9.97
N THR A 277 8.45 14.04 -10.07
CA THR A 277 7.20 14.42 -10.72
C THR A 277 6.26 14.94 -9.63
N PRO A 278 5.81 16.18 -9.71
CA PRO A 278 4.81 16.71 -8.78
C PRO A 278 3.49 15.99 -9.02
N PHE A 279 2.92 15.42 -7.95
CA PHE A 279 1.50 15.09 -7.89
C PHE A 279 0.71 16.28 -7.41
#